data_b31eb7ac226657c7534f6ab25d3aabc3
#
_entry.id   b31eb7ac226657c7534f6ab25d3aabc3
#
_cell.length_a   1.000
_cell.length_b   1.000
_cell.length_c   1.000
_cell.angle_alpha   90.00
_cell.angle_beta   90.00
_cell.angle_gamma   90.00
#
_symmetry.space_group_name_H-M   'P 1'
#
loop_
_entity.id
_entity.type
_entity.pdbx_description
1 polymer ?
#
loop_
_entity_poly.entity_id
_entity_poly.type
_entity_poly.pdbx_seq_one_letter_code
_entity_poly.pdbx_strand_id
1 'polypeptide(L)'
;MNSLEYENLLENKTHADPMFPYNTYLCSIPLDFNSVSLHWHEFMEIIYIKKGKGNVTVDFTTHYVEEGDIVIILPGHIHGISQHEGYSMEYENILFSVDMFRSRNHDSLDSEFFLPLLAGDVDIKSIYDRDDPLYPSLSACLNRVDKLCSETPKGYHLALKGCYFEFFYILYANSTARDEADRKNRARDLERTKLILSYIDENYKEAIASYCGFSESHFMRFFKNTMGVSFVSYLNDFRLNVAARLLSSNDESILSVAENCGFFNLSYFNRMFKKKY
;
A
#
# COMPACT_ATOMS: atom_id res chain seq x y z
N MET A 1 -10.89 -7.84 14.57
CA MET A 1 -10.94 -6.76 13.55
C MET A 1 -11.39 -7.42 12.26
N ASN A 2 -12.44 -6.92 11.62
CA ASN A 2 -12.97 -7.56 10.41
C ASN A 2 -12.01 -7.31 9.24
N SER A 3 -11.56 -8.37 8.57
CA SER A 3 -10.77 -8.36 7.33
C SER A 3 -11.39 -7.58 6.15
N LEU A 4 -12.59 -7.06 6.33
CA LEU A 4 -13.43 -6.41 5.33
C LEU A 4 -13.09 -4.95 5.03
N GLU A 5 -12.09 -4.38 5.70
CA GLU A 5 -11.88 -2.93 5.69
C GLU A 5 -10.75 -2.43 4.77
N TYR A 6 -10.02 -3.30 4.06
CA TYR A 6 -8.78 -2.95 3.35
C TYR A 6 -8.87 -2.73 1.83
N GLU A 7 -10.06 -2.68 1.21
CA GLU A 7 -10.13 -2.89 -0.24
C GLU A 7 -10.81 -1.81 -1.09
N ASN A 8 -10.64 -0.55 -0.79
CA ASN A 8 -10.85 0.51 -1.78
C ASN A 8 -9.51 0.92 -2.38
N LEU A 9 -9.39 1.08 -3.70
CA LEU A 9 -8.15 1.44 -4.39
C LEU A 9 -7.62 2.83 -3.99
N LEU A 10 -8.53 3.75 -3.68
CA LEU A 10 -8.26 4.90 -2.82
C LEU A 10 -8.80 4.52 -1.44
N GLU A 11 -7.93 4.22 -0.52
CA GLU A 11 -8.36 3.88 0.81
C GLU A 11 -8.92 5.12 1.53
N ASN A 12 -10.22 5.34 1.40
CA ASN A 12 -10.96 6.42 2.09
C ASN A 12 -11.18 6.14 3.58
N LYS A 13 -10.45 5.18 4.14
CA LYS A 13 -10.61 4.77 5.51
C LYS A 13 -9.92 5.75 6.45
N THR A 14 -10.62 6.14 7.50
CA THR A 14 -10.01 6.85 8.62
C THR A 14 -9.18 5.85 9.43
N HIS A 15 -7.91 5.66 9.05
CA HIS A 15 -7.00 4.70 9.70
C HIS A 15 -6.59 5.13 11.10
N ALA A 16 -6.89 6.36 11.53
CA ALA A 16 -6.37 6.89 12.76
C ALA A 16 -7.32 7.89 13.41
N ASP A 17 -7.14 8.11 14.72
CA ASP A 17 -7.76 9.22 15.43
C ASP A 17 -7.40 10.55 14.74
N PRO A 18 -8.36 11.40 14.36
CA PRO A 18 -8.08 12.71 13.75
C PRO A 18 -7.15 13.60 14.58
N MET A 19 -7.12 13.41 15.90
CA MET A 19 -6.25 14.14 16.82
C MET A 19 -4.82 13.57 16.89
N PHE A 20 -4.66 12.30 16.51
CA PHE A 20 -3.36 11.64 16.44
C PHE A 20 -3.39 10.62 15.28
N PRO A 21 -3.14 11.06 14.03
CA PRO A 21 -3.31 10.25 12.84
C PRO A 21 -2.19 9.21 12.69
N TYR A 22 -2.21 8.23 13.57
CA TYR A 22 -1.28 7.10 13.67
C TYR A 22 -2.05 5.82 14.01
N ASN A 23 -1.71 4.73 13.36
CA ASN A 23 -2.23 3.41 13.71
C ASN A 23 -1.22 2.30 13.37
N THR A 24 -1.36 1.16 14.03
CA THR A 24 -0.58 -0.04 13.75
C THR A 24 -1.47 -1.27 13.79
N TYR A 25 -1.23 -2.20 12.87
CA TYR A 25 -1.97 -3.44 12.70
C TYR A 25 -1.01 -4.61 12.58
N LEU A 26 -1.25 -5.68 13.30
CA LEU A 26 -0.61 -6.97 13.03
C LEU A 26 -1.47 -7.73 12.02
N CYS A 27 -0.91 -8.05 10.89
CA CYS A 27 -1.58 -8.68 9.76
C CYS A 27 -0.88 -9.97 9.37
N SER A 28 -1.65 -10.93 8.83
CA SER A 28 -1.11 -12.21 8.36
C SER A 28 -1.65 -12.57 6.99
N ILE A 29 -0.77 -12.97 6.09
CA ILE A 29 -1.12 -13.54 4.78
C ILE A 29 -0.70 -15.04 4.81
N PRO A 30 -1.59 -15.97 4.46
CA PRO A 30 -2.97 -15.79 3.95
C PRO A 30 -4.07 -15.86 5.01
N LEU A 31 -3.75 -15.79 6.33
CA LEU A 31 -4.73 -16.05 7.40
C LEU A 31 -5.82 -14.98 7.50
N ASP A 32 -5.46 -13.70 7.45
CA ASP A 32 -6.42 -12.60 7.52
C ASP A 32 -7.02 -12.30 6.13
N PHE A 33 -6.17 -12.33 5.11
CA PHE A 33 -6.53 -12.14 3.70
C PHE A 33 -5.46 -12.75 2.79
N ASN A 34 -5.83 -13.16 1.59
CA ASN A 34 -4.90 -13.82 0.65
C ASN A 34 -3.91 -12.84 0.01
N SER A 35 -4.32 -11.59 -0.16
CA SER A 35 -3.50 -10.51 -0.73
C SER A 35 -4.13 -9.17 -0.43
N VAL A 36 -3.33 -8.12 -0.41
CA VAL A 36 -3.75 -6.72 -0.50
C VAL A 36 -3.53 -6.28 -1.93
N SER A 37 -4.62 -5.95 -2.64
CA SER A 37 -4.56 -5.48 -4.03
C SER A 37 -3.77 -4.17 -4.12
N LEU A 38 -3.24 -3.86 -5.31
CA LEU A 38 -2.57 -2.59 -5.53
C LEU A 38 -3.52 -1.43 -5.26
N HIS A 39 -3.14 -0.55 -4.35
CA HIS A 39 -3.88 0.63 -3.91
C HIS A 39 -2.90 1.75 -3.54
N TRP A 40 -3.42 2.88 -3.15
CA TRP A 40 -2.64 4.02 -2.67
C TRP A 40 -3.45 4.85 -1.66
N HIS A 41 -2.76 5.58 -0.81
CA HIS A 41 -3.34 6.52 0.16
C HIS A 41 -2.34 7.63 0.50
N GLU A 42 -2.80 8.69 1.17
CA GLU A 42 -1.97 9.84 1.56
C GLU A 42 -1.23 9.65 2.90
N PHE A 43 -1.32 8.46 3.49
CA PHE A 43 -0.54 8.11 4.68
C PHE A 43 0.82 7.56 4.28
N MET A 44 1.83 7.81 5.11
CA MET A 44 3.06 7.02 5.09
C MET A 44 2.77 5.65 5.70
N GLU A 45 3.26 4.60 5.07
CA GLU A 45 3.13 3.23 5.54
C GLU A 45 4.50 2.59 5.72
N ILE A 46 4.67 1.89 6.83
CA ILE A 46 5.85 1.06 7.08
C ILE A 46 5.35 -0.36 7.31
N ILE A 47 5.84 -1.31 6.52
CA ILE A 47 5.57 -2.73 6.67
C ILE A 47 6.81 -3.36 7.28
N TYR A 48 6.69 -3.86 8.51
CA TYR A 48 7.77 -4.55 9.20
C TYR A 48 7.47 -6.04 9.29
N ILE A 49 8.24 -6.86 8.57
CA ILE A 49 8.01 -8.30 8.49
C ILE A 49 8.42 -8.95 9.81
N LYS A 50 7.46 -9.50 10.55
CA LYS A 50 7.70 -10.10 11.87
C LYS A 50 8.03 -11.58 11.76
N LYS A 51 7.42 -12.32 10.81
CA LYS A 51 7.67 -13.74 10.54
C LYS A 51 7.37 -14.13 9.11
N GLY A 52 8.06 -15.15 8.64
CA GLY A 52 7.80 -15.76 7.35
C GLY A 52 8.29 -14.91 6.19
N LYS A 53 7.60 -15.01 5.05
CA LYS A 53 8.02 -14.35 3.81
C LYS A 53 6.87 -14.14 2.84
N GLY A 54 7.00 -13.12 1.99
CA GLY A 54 5.97 -12.73 1.04
C GLY A 54 6.52 -11.85 -0.08
N ASN A 55 5.61 -11.21 -0.80
CA ASN A 55 5.95 -10.21 -1.80
C ASN A 55 5.27 -8.89 -1.45
N VAL A 56 6.02 -7.80 -1.53
CA VAL A 56 5.48 -6.43 -1.45
C VAL A 56 5.79 -5.73 -2.76
N THR A 57 4.77 -5.17 -3.37
CA THR A 57 4.92 -4.34 -4.58
C THR A 57 4.89 -2.88 -4.18
N VAL A 58 5.89 -2.11 -4.59
CA VAL A 58 5.95 -0.66 -4.42
C VAL A 58 6.26 -0.04 -5.77
N ASP A 59 5.44 0.92 -6.21
CA ASP A 59 5.58 1.61 -7.50
C ASP A 59 5.91 0.65 -8.66
N PHE A 60 5.10 -0.41 -8.78
CA PHE A 60 5.17 -1.40 -9.86
C PHE A 60 6.37 -2.37 -9.80
N THR A 61 7.24 -2.25 -8.80
CA THR A 61 8.33 -3.20 -8.57
C THR A 61 7.93 -4.14 -7.45
N THR A 62 7.87 -5.44 -7.75
CA THR A 62 7.60 -6.46 -6.74
C THR A 62 8.90 -6.92 -6.11
N HIS A 63 8.96 -6.83 -4.80
CA HIS A 63 10.08 -7.24 -3.97
C HIS A 63 9.70 -8.49 -3.18
N TYR A 64 10.58 -9.47 -3.17
CA TYR A 64 10.55 -10.54 -2.19
C TYR A 64 11.01 -9.97 -0.83
N VAL A 65 10.26 -10.30 0.21
CA VAL A 65 10.56 -9.86 1.58
C VAL A 65 10.47 -11.03 2.55
N GLU A 66 11.29 -10.99 3.59
CA GLU A 66 11.34 -12.00 4.63
C GLU A 66 11.45 -11.42 6.04
N GLU A 67 11.41 -12.28 7.04
CA GLU A 67 11.47 -11.88 8.46
C GLU A 67 12.61 -10.90 8.76
N GLY A 68 12.26 -9.75 9.28
CA GLY A 68 13.14 -8.66 9.64
C GLY A 68 13.15 -7.53 8.62
N ASP A 69 12.73 -7.74 7.38
CA ASP A 69 12.72 -6.68 6.38
C ASP A 69 11.76 -5.55 6.74
N ILE A 70 12.16 -4.33 6.42
CA ILE A 70 11.40 -3.11 6.59
C ILE A 70 11.10 -2.53 5.22
N VAL A 71 9.80 -2.38 4.91
CA VAL A 71 9.36 -1.73 3.67
C VAL A 71 8.80 -0.36 4.00
N ILE A 72 9.24 0.66 3.28
CA ILE A 72 8.80 2.04 3.44
C ILE A 72 8.03 2.46 2.19
N ILE A 73 6.79 2.90 2.40
CA ILE A 73 5.87 3.37 1.37
C ILE A 73 5.54 4.82 1.67
N LEU A 74 5.96 5.70 0.77
CA LEU A 74 5.71 7.13 0.91
C LEU A 74 4.26 7.49 0.56
N PRO A 75 3.72 8.60 1.08
CA PRO A 75 2.38 9.06 0.74
C PRO A 75 2.14 9.12 -0.76
N GLY A 76 1.01 8.61 -1.19
CA GLY A 76 0.62 8.59 -2.60
C GLY A 76 1.30 7.52 -3.46
N HIS A 77 2.19 6.69 -2.93
CA HIS A 77 2.83 5.60 -3.67
C HIS A 77 1.89 4.39 -3.77
N ILE A 78 1.87 3.77 -4.96
CA ILE A 78 1.04 2.58 -5.22
C ILE A 78 1.74 1.36 -4.63
N HIS A 79 1.01 0.56 -3.86
CA HIS A 79 1.57 -0.62 -3.22
C HIS A 79 0.54 -1.73 -3.06
N GLY A 80 1.03 -2.93 -2.77
CA GLY A 80 0.21 -4.11 -2.52
C GLY A 80 1.05 -5.24 -1.94
N ILE A 81 0.38 -6.23 -1.35
CA ILE A 81 1.03 -7.33 -0.65
C ILE A 81 0.43 -8.65 -1.15
N SER A 82 1.26 -9.64 -1.38
CA SER A 82 0.81 -10.95 -1.83
C SER A 82 1.64 -12.10 -1.25
N GLN A 83 1.03 -13.27 -1.21
CA GLN A 83 1.70 -14.48 -0.80
C GLN A 83 2.83 -14.83 -1.78
N HIS A 84 3.96 -15.30 -1.26
CA HIS A 84 5.06 -15.86 -2.04
C HIS A 84 4.99 -17.40 -2.00
N GLU A 85 4.80 -18.05 -3.15
CA GLU A 85 4.90 -19.52 -3.34
C GLU A 85 4.25 -20.38 -2.23
N GLY A 86 3.13 -19.96 -1.66
CA GLY A 86 2.45 -20.70 -0.59
C GLY A 86 3.02 -20.50 0.82
N TYR A 87 4.03 -19.66 1.00
CA TYR A 87 4.53 -19.28 2.32
C TYR A 87 3.57 -18.31 3.01
N SER A 88 3.53 -18.36 4.34
CA SER A 88 2.83 -17.37 5.17
C SER A 88 3.77 -16.24 5.56
N MET A 89 3.19 -15.06 5.79
CA MET A 89 3.88 -13.88 6.25
C MET A 89 3.04 -13.19 7.33
N GLU A 90 3.64 -12.88 8.47
CA GLU A 90 3.09 -12.02 9.52
C GLU A 90 3.86 -10.71 9.51
N TYR A 91 3.18 -9.59 9.43
CA TYR A 91 3.81 -8.28 9.37
C TYR A 91 3.04 -7.26 10.19
N GLU A 92 3.77 -6.32 10.73
CA GLU A 92 3.20 -5.12 11.34
C GLU A 92 3.07 -4.04 10.27
N ASN A 93 1.85 -3.55 10.11
CA ASN A 93 1.52 -2.47 9.22
C ASN A 93 1.34 -1.18 10.02
N ILE A 94 2.21 -0.21 9.83
CA ILE A 94 2.24 1.05 10.57
C ILE A 94 1.85 2.17 9.60
N LEU A 95 0.72 2.84 9.88
CA LEU A 95 0.18 3.93 9.06
C LEU A 95 0.14 5.24 9.86
N PHE A 96 0.63 6.31 9.27
CA PHE A 96 0.52 7.64 9.87
C PHE A 96 0.52 8.77 8.83
N SER A 97 -0.13 9.88 9.19
CA SER A 97 -0.03 11.09 8.39
C SER A 97 1.28 11.82 8.65
N VAL A 98 2.01 12.14 7.60
CA VAL A 98 3.23 12.96 7.68
C VAL A 98 2.93 14.36 8.24
N ASP A 99 1.71 14.86 8.06
CA ASP A 99 1.28 16.15 8.58
C ASP A 99 1.34 16.24 10.12
N MET A 100 1.32 15.11 10.83
CA MET A 100 1.49 15.12 12.29
C MET A 100 2.89 15.60 12.75
N PHE A 101 3.87 15.61 11.84
CA PHE A 101 5.27 16.05 12.11
C PHE A 101 5.55 17.44 11.56
N ARG A 102 4.71 17.93 10.65
CA ARG A 102 4.91 19.21 9.99
C ARG A 102 4.54 20.38 10.87
N SER A 103 5.23 21.50 10.66
CA SER A 103 4.98 22.76 11.36
C SER A 103 3.87 23.57 10.66
N ARG A 104 2.98 24.19 11.44
CA ARG A 104 1.96 25.10 10.88
C ARG A 104 2.55 26.32 10.17
N ASN A 105 3.76 26.73 10.53
CA ASN A 105 4.39 27.95 10.05
C ASN A 105 5.50 27.70 9.01
N HIS A 106 5.56 26.51 8.40
CA HIS A 106 6.56 26.14 7.41
C HIS A 106 7.98 26.55 7.84
N ASP A 107 8.50 25.87 8.85
CA ASP A 107 9.88 26.07 9.31
C ASP A 107 10.92 25.43 8.36
N SER A 108 12.20 25.49 8.72
CA SER A 108 13.27 24.89 7.91
C SER A 108 13.11 23.38 7.74
N LEU A 109 12.60 22.68 8.76
CA LEU A 109 12.37 21.25 8.69
C LEU A 109 11.29 20.90 7.65
N ASP A 110 10.22 21.70 7.61
CA ASP A 110 9.15 21.51 6.61
C ASP A 110 9.68 21.78 5.20
N SER A 111 10.41 22.87 4.99
CA SER A 111 10.91 23.26 3.67
C SER A 111 12.09 22.44 3.16
N GLU A 112 12.97 21.96 4.04
CA GLU A 112 14.19 21.24 3.68
C GLU A 112 13.98 19.72 3.61
N PHE A 113 12.98 19.19 4.32
CA PHE A 113 12.73 17.75 4.39
C PHE A 113 11.33 17.33 3.97
N PHE A 114 10.26 17.75 4.69
CA PHE A 114 8.93 17.20 4.47
C PHE A 114 8.34 17.57 3.11
N LEU A 115 8.48 18.81 2.64
CA LEU A 115 8.01 19.20 1.32
C LEU A 115 8.76 18.49 0.20
N PRO A 116 10.11 18.41 0.19
CA PRO A 116 10.85 17.59 -0.78
C PRO A 116 10.51 16.10 -0.73
N LEU A 117 10.30 15.53 0.46
CA LEU A 117 9.87 14.13 0.63
C LEU A 117 8.53 13.88 -0.06
N LEU A 118 7.52 14.72 0.24
CA LEU A 118 6.18 14.61 -0.32
C LEU A 118 6.13 14.93 -1.83
N ALA A 119 7.03 15.79 -2.31
CA ALA A 119 7.19 16.08 -3.73
C ALA A 119 7.93 14.97 -4.51
N GLY A 120 8.50 13.98 -3.81
CA GLY A 120 9.30 12.93 -4.41
C GLY A 120 10.68 13.39 -4.90
N ASP A 121 11.19 14.52 -4.36
CA ASP A 121 12.50 15.09 -4.69
C ASP A 121 13.65 14.34 -4.01
N VAL A 122 13.34 13.61 -2.94
CA VAL A 122 14.28 12.81 -2.15
C VAL A 122 14.17 11.36 -2.54
N ASP A 123 15.29 10.72 -2.86
CA ASP A 123 15.34 9.29 -3.17
C ASP A 123 15.58 8.48 -1.90
N ILE A 124 14.49 7.92 -1.36
CA ILE A 124 14.51 7.00 -0.22
C ILE A 124 14.29 5.58 -0.75
N LYS A 125 15.15 4.67 -0.33
CA LYS A 125 15.04 3.25 -0.64
C LYS A 125 13.76 2.68 -0.03
N SER A 126 13.01 1.89 -0.80
CA SER A 126 11.75 1.31 -0.31
C SER A 126 11.95 0.08 0.60
N ILE A 127 13.07 -0.63 0.49
CA ILE A 127 13.33 -1.87 1.24
C ILE A 127 14.66 -1.77 2.00
N TYR A 128 14.63 -2.15 3.27
CA TYR A 128 15.79 -2.27 4.14
C TYR A 128 15.81 -3.68 4.74
N ASP A 129 16.69 -4.53 4.24
CA ASP A 129 16.94 -5.88 4.74
C ASP A 129 17.97 -5.86 5.88
N ARG A 130 18.21 -7.03 6.50
CA ARG A 130 19.14 -7.14 7.64
C ARG A 130 20.60 -6.84 7.29
N ASP A 131 20.97 -6.89 6.00
CA ASP A 131 22.31 -6.60 5.53
C ASP A 131 22.51 -5.11 5.21
N ASP A 132 21.41 -4.33 5.18
CA ASP A 132 21.47 -2.89 4.94
C ASP A 132 22.14 -2.17 6.12
N PRO A 133 23.13 -1.28 5.86
CA PRO A 133 23.83 -0.54 6.92
C PRO A 133 22.91 0.28 7.85
N LEU A 134 21.75 0.72 7.36
CA LEU A 134 20.78 1.52 8.12
C LEU A 134 19.82 0.65 8.95
N TYR A 135 19.72 -0.63 8.61
CA TYR A 135 18.78 -1.55 9.27
C TYR A 135 18.85 -1.55 10.81
N PRO A 136 20.03 -1.65 11.45
CA PRO A 136 20.09 -1.68 12.93
C PRO A 136 19.46 -0.45 13.58
N SER A 137 19.65 0.73 13.00
CA SER A 137 19.11 1.99 13.50
C SER A 137 17.61 2.11 13.24
N LEU A 138 17.17 1.77 12.03
CA LEU A 138 15.74 1.79 11.66
C LEU A 138 14.93 0.79 12.49
N SER A 139 15.41 -0.45 12.61
CA SER A 139 14.73 -1.49 13.40
C SER A 139 14.70 -1.15 14.90
N ALA A 140 15.75 -0.50 15.43
CA ALA A 140 15.75 -0.03 16.83
C ALA A 140 14.66 1.04 17.06
N CYS A 141 14.47 1.98 16.12
CA CYS A 141 13.37 2.96 16.18
C CYS A 141 12.01 2.26 16.21
N LEU A 142 11.77 1.31 15.28
CA LEU A 142 10.48 0.60 15.18
C LEU A 142 10.21 -0.26 16.42
N ASN A 143 11.19 -1.00 16.92
CA ASN A 143 11.05 -1.80 18.14
C ASN A 143 10.73 -0.91 19.37
N ARG A 144 11.29 0.29 19.43
CA ARG A 144 10.94 1.26 20.48
C ARG A 144 9.52 1.79 20.33
N VAL A 145 9.06 2.02 19.09
CA VAL A 145 7.68 2.39 18.78
C VAL A 145 6.73 1.29 19.24
N ASP A 146 6.98 0.02 18.89
CA ASP A 146 6.17 -1.13 19.32
C ASP A 146 6.01 -1.15 20.85
N LYS A 147 7.12 -0.98 21.57
CA LYS A 147 7.09 -0.95 23.03
C LYS A 147 6.25 0.22 23.57
N LEU A 148 6.38 1.42 22.99
CA LEU A 148 5.59 2.58 23.38
C LEU A 148 4.09 2.38 23.12
N CYS A 149 3.73 1.77 22.00
CA CYS A 149 2.34 1.46 21.66
C CYS A 149 1.74 0.36 22.55
N SER A 150 2.52 -0.62 22.94
CA SER A 150 2.05 -1.71 23.82
C SER A 150 1.89 -1.28 25.29
N GLU A 151 2.80 -0.45 25.81
CA GLU A 151 2.82 -0.01 27.20
C GLU A 151 2.02 1.27 27.45
N THR A 152 1.82 2.09 26.43
CA THR A 152 1.12 3.39 26.48
C THR A 152 1.45 4.25 27.71
N PRO A 153 2.74 4.50 28.03
CA PRO A 153 3.11 5.29 29.20
C PRO A 153 2.63 6.73 29.04
N LYS A 154 2.52 7.47 30.16
CA LYS A 154 2.16 8.89 30.12
C LYS A 154 3.09 9.66 29.16
N GLY A 155 2.52 10.32 28.15
CA GLY A 155 3.25 11.07 27.15
C GLY A 155 3.82 10.21 25.99
N TYR A 156 3.35 8.98 25.82
CA TYR A 156 3.85 8.09 24.77
C TYR A 156 3.75 8.70 23.35
N HIS A 157 2.73 9.51 23.04
CA HIS A 157 2.63 10.22 21.76
C HIS A 157 3.83 11.13 21.49
N LEU A 158 4.35 11.81 22.53
CA LEU A 158 5.54 12.65 22.41
C LEU A 158 6.79 11.79 22.13
N ALA A 159 6.95 10.69 22.88
CA ALA A 159 8.06 9.77 22.70
C ALA A 159 8.00 9.09 21.31
N LEU A 160 6.80 8.72 20.84
CA LEU A 160 6.56 8.14 19.51
C LEU A 160 6.98 9.13 18.40
N LYS A 161 6.57 10.38 18.48
CA LYS A 161 7.04 11.41 17.53
C LYS A 161 8.56 11.56 17.56
N GLY A 162 9.19 11.52 18.73
CA GLY A 162 10.64 11.55 18.85
C GLY A 162 11.33 10.40 18.14
N CYS A 163 10.79 9.16 18.23
CA CYS A 163 11.31 8.00 17.51
C CYS A 163 11.20 8.19 15.99
N TYR A 164 10.08 8.74 15.50
CA TYR A 164 9.92 8.98 14.07
C TYR A 164 10.75 10.15 13.54
N PHE A 165 11.03 11.20 14.33
CA PHE A 165 12.00 12.22 13.94
C PHE A 165 13.40 11.62 13.79
N GLU A 166 13.81 10.71 14.67
CA GLU A 166 15.07 9.98 14.53
C GLU A 166 15.05 9.08 13.29
N PHE A 167 13.96 8.34 13.06
CA PHE A 167 13.75 7.50 11.87
C PHE A 167 13.87 8.31 10.58
N PHE A 168 13.20 9.46 10.48
CA PHE A 168 13.30 10.36 9.33
C PHE A 168 14.71 10.93 9.15
N TYR A 169 15.38 11.28 10.24
CA TYR A 169 16.78 11.73 10.17
C TYR A 169 17.69 10.67 9.56
N ILE A 170 17.57 9.42 10.00
CA ILE A 170 18.35 8.30 9.45
C ILE A 170 18.11 8.16 7.93
N LEU A 171 16.86 8.21 7.50
CA LEU A 171 16.51 8.11 6.08
C LEU A 171 17.08 9.28 5.29
N TYR A 172 16.86 10.51 5.75
CA TYR A 172 17.24 11.72 5.05
C TYR A 172 18.77 11.90 4.97
N ALA A 173 19.48 11.65 6.06
CA ALA A 173 20.94 11.77 6.09
C ALA A 173 21.65 10.79 5.13
N ASN A 174 20.96 9.73 4.70
CA ASN A 174 21.48 8.71 3.78
C ASN A 174 20.73 8.68 2.43
N SER A 175 19.88 9.65 2.18
CA SER A 175 19.19 9.81 0.91
C SER A 175 20.01 10.64 -0.10
N THR A 176 19.61 10.58 -1.35
CA THR A 176 20.15 11.43 -2.42
C THR A 176 19.04 12.27 -3.05
N ALA A 177 19.41 13.40 -3.66
CA ALA A 177 18.46 14.15 -4.47
C ALA A 177 18.15 13.36 -5.74
N ARG A 178 16.85 13.27 -6.08
CA ARG A 178 16.43 12.58 -7.31
C ARG A 178 16.64 13.47 -8.53
N ASP A 179 17.07 12.84 -9.65
CA ASP A 179 17.17 13.55 -10.92
C ASP A 179 15.83 14.10 -11.39
N GLU A 180 15.81 15.31 -11.94
CA GLU A 180 14.58 16.02 -12.34
C GLU A 180 13.82 15.27 -13.44
N ALA A 181 14.52 14.61 -14.37
CA ALA A 181 13.90 13.85 -15.45
C ALA A 181 13.17 12.60 -14.89
N ASP A 182 13.82 11.87 -13.99
CA ASP A 182 13.25 10.70 -13.32
C ASP A 182 12.04 11.08 -12.47
N ARG A 183 12.12 12.18 -11.72
CA ARG A 183 11.02 12.72 -10.93
C ARG A 183 9.78 13.00 -11.80
N LYS A 184 9.95 13.75 -12.90
CA LYS A 184 8.84 14.09 -13.80
C LYS A 184 8.22 12.85 -14.46
N ASN A 185 9.04 11.89 -14.85
CA ASN A 185 8.56 10.66 -15.47
C ASN A 185 7.76 9.80 -14.48
N ARG A 186 8.29 9.59 -13.27
CA ARG A 186 7.60 8.83 -12.22
C ARG A 186 6.30 9.49 -11.80
N ALA A 187 6.29 10.80 -11.54
CA ALA A 187 5.09 11.54 -11.17
C ALA A 187 3.99 11.39 -12.23
N ARG A 188 4.35 11.53 -13.52
CA ARG A 188 3.39 11.36 -14.62
C ARG A 188 2.82 9.95 -14.70
N ASP A 189 3.67 8.93 -14.55
CA ASP A 189 3.22 7.53 -14.65
C ASP A 189 2.40 7.13 -13.41
N LEU A 190 2.75 7.64 -12.23
CA LEU A 190 2.00 7.46 -11.00
C LEU A 190 0.60 8.10 -11.10
N GLU A 191 0.50 9.37 -11.52
CA GLU A 191 -0.78 10.05 -11.72
C GLU A 191 -1.68 9.32 -12.71
N ARG A 192 -1.12 8.90 -13.85
CA ARG A 192 -1.87 8.12 -14.85
C ARG A 192 -2.40 6.82 -14.27
N THR A 193 -1.59 6.15 -13.48
CA THR A 193 -2.00 4.88 -12.88
C THR A 193 -3.05 5.10 -11.80
N LYS A 194 -2.92 6.12 -10.96
CA LYS A 194 -3.95 6.51 -9.99
C LYS A 194 -5.30 6.79 -10.67
N LEU A 195 -5.29 7.52 -11.78
CA LEU A 195 -6.52 7.76 -12.57
C LEU A 195 -7.15 6.45 -13.07
N ILE A 196 -6.34 5.52 -13.56
CA ILE A 196 -6.81 4.21 -14.02
C ILE A 196 -7.39 3.40 -12.86
N LEU A 197 -6.69 3.35 -11.72
CA LEU A 197 -7.12 2.62 -10.54
C LEU A 197 -8.42 3.20 -9.96
N SER A 198 -8.52 4.53 -9.83
CA SER A 198 -9.75 5.20 -9.37
C SER A 198 -10.93 4.90 -10.32
N TYR A 199 -10.67 4.91 -11.62
CA TYR A 199 -11.70 4.58 -12.60
C TYR A 199 -12.15 3.11 -12.52
N ILE A 200 -11.23 2.18 -12.25
CA ILE A 200 -11.57 0.77 -12.02
C ILE A 200 -12.47 0.64 -10.79
N ASP A 201 -12.13 1.30 -9.69
CA ASP A 201 -12.92 1.25 -8.45
C ASP A 201 -14.36 1.74 -8.66
N GLU A 202 -14.54 2.82 -9.41
CA GLU A 202 -15.85 3.38 -9.71
C GLU A 202 -16.65 2.56 -10.75
N ASN A 203 -15.96 1.90 -11.69
CA ASN A 203 -16.58 1.33 -12.91
C ASN A 203 -16.25 -0.15 -13.14
N TYR A 204 -15.78 -0.90 -12.15
CA TYR A 204 -15.35 -2.30 -12.32
C TYR A 204 -16.43 -3.24 -12.88
N LYS A 205 -17.69 -2.86 -12.78
CA LYS A 205 -18.84 -3.62 -13.34
C LYS A 205 -18.91 -3.55 -14.86
N GLU A 206 -18.32 -2.53 -15.46
CA GLU A 206 -18.42 -2.20 -16.89
C GLU A 206 -17.17 -2.60 -17.69
N ALA A 207 -17.23 -2.45 -19.01
CA ALA A 207 -16.07 -2.64 -19.89
C ALA A 207 -15.25 -1.34 -19.98
N ILE A 208 -14.06 -1.30 -19.42
CA ILE A 208 -13.31 -0.09 -19.06
C ILE A 208 -12.39 0.47 -20.18
N ALA A 209 -12.25 -0.17 -21.31
CA ALA A 209 -11.20 0.13 -22.31
C ALA A 209 -11.21 1.55 -22.92
N SER A 210 -12.30 2.32 -22.83
CA SER A 210 -12.48 3.59 -23.58
C SER A 210 -12.13 4.87 -22.80
N TYR A 211 -11.90 4.80 -21.49
CA TYR A 211 -11.83 6.00 -20.65
C TYR A 211 -10.50 6.77 -20.70
N CYS A 212 -9.38 6.09 -20.85
CA CYS A 212 -8.06 6.72 -20.64
C CYS A 212 -7.49 7.47 -21.84
N GLY A 213 -8.28 7.73 -22.89
CA GLY A 213 -7.83 8.43 -24.09
C GLY A 213 -6.78 7.67 -24.93
N PHE A 214 -6.56 6.39 -24.61
CA PHE A 214 -5.69 5.48 -25.36
C PHE A 214 -6.50 4.61 -26.32
N SER A 215 -5.87 4.15 -27.41
CA SER A 215 -6.39 2.98 -28.11
C SER A 215 -6.31 1.77 -27.14
N GLU A 216 -7.28 0.85 -27.23
CA GLU A 216 -7.35 -0.35 -26.39
C GLU A 216 -6.01 -1.09 -26.31
N SER A 217 -5.36 -1.30 -27.45
CA SER A 217 -4.07 -1.98 -27.52
C SER A 217 -2.94 -1.23 -26.80
N HIS A 218 -2.95 0.10 -26.84
CA HIS A 218 -1.97 0.93 -26.15
C HIS A 218 -2.21 0.91 -24.65
N PHE A 219 -3.47 1.00 -24.22
CA PHE A 219 -3.87 0.88 -22.82
C PHE A 219 -3.46 -0.47 -22.22
N MET A 220 -3.79 -1.59 -22.86
CA MET A 220 -3.46 -2.93 -22.39
C MET A 220 -1.94 -3.14 -22.24
N ARG A 221 -1.16 -2.56 -23.17
CA ARG A 221 0.32 -2.63 -23.10
C ARG A 221 0.87 -1.75 -21.99
N PHE A 222 0.39 -0.50 -21.88
CA PHE A 222 0.79 0.42 -20.82
C PHE A 222 0.47 -0.21 -19.46
N PHE A 223 -0.76 -0.67 -19.25
CA PHE A 223 -1.18 -1.29 -17.99
C PHE A 223 -0.32 -2.49 -17.63
N LYS A 224 -0.08 -3.41 -18.58
CA LYS A 224 0.77 -4.59 -18.33
C LYS A 224 2.22 -4.22 -18.02
N ASN A 225 2.78 -3.23 -18.71
CA ASN A 225 4.16 -2.78 -18.45
C ASN A 225 4.28 -2.09 -17.09
N THR A 226 3.26 -1.34 -16.69
CA THR A 226 3.25 -0.58 -15.44
C THR A 226 2.89 -1.46 -14.25
N MET A 227 1.86 -2.31 -14.37
CA MET A 227 1.32 -3.11 -13.28
C MET A 227 1.89 -4.53 -13.19
N GLY A 228 2.75 -4.95 -14.13
CA GLY A 228 3.30 -6.30 -14.21
C GLY A 228 2.30 -7.38 -14.60
N VAL A 229 1.00 -7.10 -14.51
CA VAL A 229 -0.10 -8.03 -14.82
C VAL A 229 -1.00 -7.48 -15.91
N SER A 230 -1.72 -8.34 -16.63
CA SER A 230 -2.67 -7.86 -17.64
C SER A 230 -3.85 -7.14 -16.96
N PHE A 231 -4.41 -6.12 -17.62
CA PHE A 231 -5.60 -5.42 -17.16
C PHE A 231 -6.76 -6.36 -16.84
N VAL A 232 -7.04 -7.34 -17.72
CA VAL A 232 -8.11 -8.31 -17.51
C VAL A 232 -7.87 -9.16 -16.27
N SER A 233 -6.61 -9.55 -16.02
CA SER A 233 -6.25 -10.31 -14.82
C SER A 233 -6.46 -9.48 -13.57
N TYR A 234 -6.02 -8.23 -13.57
CA TYR A 234 -6.19 -7.29 -12.48
C TYR A 234 -7.68 -7.01 -12.19
N LEU A 235 -8.46 -6.68 -13.21
CA LEU A 235 -9.89 -6.41 -13.09
C LEU A 235 -10.67 -7.62 -12.54
N ASN A 236 -10.35 -8.82 -13.02
CA ASN A 236 -10.97 -10.03 -12.48
C ASN A 236 -10.59 -10.28 -11.02
N ASP A 237 -9.33 -10.04 -10.66
CA ASP A 237 -8.86 -10.15 -9.28
C ASP A 237 -9.58 -9.17 -8.36
N PHE A 238 -9.70 -7.92 -8.79
CA PHE A 238 -10.46 -6.88 -8.10
C PHE A 238 -11.94 -7.27 -7.91
N ARG A 239 -12.62 -7.69 -8.99
CA ARG A 239 -14.02 -8.15 -8.95
C ARG A 239 -14.22 -9.33 -8.00
N LEU A 240 -13.27 -10.27 -7.95
CA LEU A 240 -13.33 -11.42 -7.04
C LEU A 240 -13.18 -10.99 -5.57
N ASN A 241 -12.33 -10.01 -5.29
CA ASN A 241 -12.21 -9.45 -3.93
C ASN A 241 -13.51 -8.78 -3.49
N VAL A 242 -14.14 -7.97 -4.37
CA VAL A 242 -15.47 -7.38 -4.11
C VAL A 242 -16.51 -8.48 -3.86
N ALA A 243 -16.52 -9.53 -4.70
CA ALA A 243 -17.45 -10.64 -4.56
C ALA A 243 -17.28 -11.41 -3.24
N ALA A 244 -16.04 -11.66 -2.82
CA ALA A 244 -15.76 -12.33 -1.55
C ALA A 244 -16.32 -11.53 -0.36
N ARG A 245 -16.18 -10.19 -0.39
CA ARG A 245 -16.77 -9.29 0.61
C ARG A 245 -18.30 -9.38 0.64
N LEU A 246 -18.94 -9.26 -0.51
CA LEU A 246 -20.39 -9.32 -0.60
C LEU A 246 -20.93 -10.67 -0.11
N LEU A 247 -20.28 -11.77 -0.46
CA LEU A 247 -20.64 -13.12 0.00
C LEU A 247 -20.47 -13.31 1.51
N SER A 248 -19.54 -12.59 2.15
CA SER A 248 -19.32 -12.68 3.60
C SER A 248 -20.18 -11.71 4.41
N SER A 249 -20.73 -10.64 3.80
CA SER A 249 -21.48 -9.60 4.49
C SER A 249 -22.99 -9.62 4.25
N ASN A 250 -23.48 -10.31 3.22
CA ASN A 250 -24.87 -10.31 2.77
C ASN A 250 -25.38 -11.73 2.51
N ASP A 251 -26.69 -11.94 2.65
CA ASP A 251 -27.39 -13.17 2.28
C ASP A 251 -27.79 -13.22 0.79
N GLU A 252 -27.08 -12.50 -0.08
CA GLU A 252 -27.33 -12.51 -1.51
C GLU A 252 -26.95 -13.84 -2.16
N SER A 253 -27.64 -14.22 -3.23
CA SER A 253 -27.29 -15.41 -3.99
C SER A 253 -25.96 -15.25 -4.70
N ILE A 254 -25.20 -16.34 -4.85
CA ILE A 254 -23.92 -16.36 -5.60
C ILE A 254 -24.10 -15.78 -7.02
N LEU A 255 -25.24 -16.04 -7.66
CA LEU A 255 -25.55 -15.51 -8.98
C LEU A 255 -25.66 -13.98 -8.96
N SER A 256 -26.44 -13.44 -8.01
CA SER A 256 -26.62 -11.99 -7.84
C SER A 256 -25.28 -11.30 -7.56
N VAL A 257 -24.47 -11.87 -6.66
CA VAL A 257 -23.15 -11.32 -6.33
C VAL A 257 -22.22 -11.34 -7.55
N ALA A 258 -22.19 -12.44 -8.31
CA ALA A 258 -21.37 -12.52 -9.52
C ALA A 258 -21.76 -11.46 -10.55
N GLU A 259 -23.07 -11.28 -10.81
CA GLU A 259 -23.58 -10.26 -11.74
C GLU A 259 -23.28 -8.85 -11.24
N ASN A 260 -23.52 -8.57 -9.94
CA ASN A 260 -23.21 -7.29 -9.30
C ASN A 260 -21.71 -6.94 -9.34
N CYS A 261 -20.84 -7.94 -9.42
CA CYS A 261 -19.40 -7.75 -9.58
C CYS A 261 -18.93 -7.72 -11.06
N GLY A 262 -19.84 -7.74 -12.03
CA GLY A 262 -19.52 -7.65 -13.46
C GLY A 262 -19.07 -8.97 -14.09
N PHE A 263 -19.44 -10.12 -13.51
CA PHE A 263 -19.26 -11.43 -14.13
C PHE A 263 -20.55 -11.86 -14.83
N PHE A 264 -20.55 -11.83 -16.16
CA PHE A 264 -21.71 -12.25 -16.98
C PHE A 264 -21.79 -13.78 -17.18
N ASN A 265 -20.82 -14.55 -16.66
CA ASN A 265 -20.79 -16.00 -16.78
C ASN A 265 -20.46 -16.63 -15.41
N LEU A 266 -21.49 -17.23 -14.78
CA LEU A 266 -21.37 -17.84 -13.45
C LEU A 266 -20.35 -19.00 -13.41
N SER A 267 -20.24 -19.79 -14.47
CA SER A 267 -19.26 -20.89 -14.53
C SER A 267 -17.82 -20.36 -14.55
N TYR A 268 -17.60 -19.25 -15.25
CA TYR A 268 -16.31 -18.56 -15.26
C TYR A 268 -16.00 -17.98 -13.87
N PHE A 269 -16.97 -17.29 -13.27
CA PHE A 269 -16.86 -16.77 -11.90
C PHE A 269 -16.47 -17.86 -10.91
N ASN A 270 -17.24 -18.95 -10.84
CA ASN A 270 -16.99 -20.06 -9.92
C ASN A 270 -15.59 -20.66 -10.08
N ARG A 271 -15.13 -20.83 -11.34
CA ARG A 271 -13.79 -21.34 -11.61
C ARG A 271 -12.70 -20.40 -11.12
N MET A 272 -12.86 -19.08 -11.37
CA MET A 272 -11.89 -18.07 -10.94
C MET A 272 -11.91 -17.89 -9.43
N PHE A 273 -13.10 -17.86 -8.83
CA PHE A 273 -13.28 -17.73 -7.38
C PHE A 273 -12.63 -18.92 -6.65
N LYS A 274 -12.94 -20.15 -7.05
CA LYS A 274 -12.34 -21.37 -6.48
C LYS A 274 -10.81 -21.45 -6.67
N LYS A 275 -10.28 -20.83 -7.73
CA LYS A 275 -8.83 -20.79 -7.95
C LYS A 275 -8.14 -19.81 -6.99
N LYS A 276 -8.83 -18.75 -6.59
CA LYS A 276 -8.27 -17.69 -5.74
C LYS A 276 -8.46 -17.99 -4.25
N TYR A 277 -9.61 -18.51 -3.87
CA TYR A 277 -10.03 -18.85 -2.50
C TYR A 277 -10.22 -20.35 -2.32
#